data_8c25f442531fb5e62b757144ef3c8f4b
#
_entry.id   8c25f442531fb5e62b757144ef3c8f4b
#
_cell.length_a   1.000
_cell.length_b   1.000
_cell.length_c   1.000
_cell.angle_alpha   90.00
_cell.angle_beta   90.00
_cell.angle_gamma   90.00
#
_symmetry.space_group_name_H-M   'P 1'
#
loop_
_entity.id
_entity.type
_entity.pdbx_description
1 polymer ?
#
loop_
_entity_poly.entity_id
_entity_poly.type
_entity_poly.pdbx_seq_one_letter_code
_entity_poly.pdbx_strand_id
1 'polypeptide(L)'
;PTNTFDTYDSVGEREDLSDVIYSISPTDTPFISSAAKTRATAVLHEWQTDALAAASTSNAVIEGDEATLDAVSPTTRLSNSSQIMDKTVVITGTQEAVDKAGRASELAYQIAKKAKELKRDMEATITGNQAEVTGSASAARKLGSLGAWVATNDDLGASGSSGGAGNTARTDGTQRVFTEAALKSVIKSVWNAGGDPSMIMVGPFNKQKLSGFTGNSTRFDAGADATLYTSVDVYASDFGQLQVVPNRFSRDRDAYVLDMNYWGIAFLRDFTMHELSKTGDSEKRQLLVEATLESRNEGASGLVADLTTS
;
A
#
# COMPACT_ATOMS: atom_id res chain seq x y z
N PRO A 1 -8.88 18.53 -61.20
CA PRO A 1 -8.75 17.84 -62.48
C PRO A 1 -10.09 17.17 -62.85
N THR A 2 -10.58 17.41 -64.07
CA THR A 2 -11.79 16.78 -64.55
C THR A 2 -11.51 15.31 -64.92
N ASN A 3 -12.36 14.37 -64.44
CA ASN A 3 -12.22 12.94 -64.68
C ASN A 3 -11.05 12.22 -63.99
N THR A 4 -10.63 12.67 -62.80
CA THR A 4 -9.66 11.93 -61.96
C THR A 4 -10.46 11.16 -60.94
N PHE A 5 -10.28 9.81 -60.89
CA PHE A 5 -10.77 8.97 -59.79
C PHE A 5 -9.83 9.23 -58.60
N ASP A 6 -10.37 9.76 -57.50
CA ASP A 6 -9.62 10.06 -56.30
C ASP A 6 -10.13 9.22 -55.11
N THR A 7 -9.46 9.40 -53.95
CA THR A 7 -9.80 8.66 -52.71
C THR A 7 -11.20 8.95 -52.20
N TYR A 8 -11.83 10.04 -52.62
CA TYR A 8 -13.23 10.36 -52.23
C TYR A 8 -14.25 9.63 -53.08
N ASP A 9 -13.86 9.07 -54.22
CA ASP A 9 -14.67 8.29 -55.13
C ASP A 9 -14.51 6.76 -54.87
N SER A 10 -13.52 6.37 -54.04
CA SER A 10 -13.17 4.99 -53.75
C SER A 10 -14.11 4.40 -52.71
N VAL A 11 -14.66 3.23 -53.00
CA VAL A 11 -15.49 2.44 -52.09
C VAL A 11 -14.73 1.19 -51.67
N GLY A 12 -14.48 1.03 -50.37
CA GLY A 12 -13.82 -0.16 -49.83
C GLY A 12 -12.38 0.08 -49.35
N GLU A 13 -12.01 1.34 -49.12
CA GLU A 13 -10.77 1.66 -48.39
C GLU A 13 -10.84 1.11 -46.96
N ARG A 14 -9.77 0.41 -46.52
CA ARG A 14 -9.67 -0.07 -45.15
C ARG A 14 -9.36 1.11 -44.23
N GLU A 15 -10.06 1.19 -43.11
CA GLU A 15 -9.68 2.10 -42.03
C GLU A 15 -8.24 1.81 -41.57
N ASP A 16 -7.43 2.87 -41.47
CA ASP A 16 -6.08 2.77 -40.90
C ASP A 16 -6.17 2.82 -39.36
N LEU A 17 -6.24 1.65 -38.77
CA LEU A 17 -6.25 1.48 -37.33
C LEU A 17 -4.89 0.95 -36.84
N SER A 18 -4.24 1.69 -35.97
CA SER A 18 -2.95 1.28 -35.38
C SER A 18 -3.08 -0.03 -34.62
N ASP A 19 -2.18 -0.97 -34.86
CA ASP A 19 -2.07 -2.24 -34.16
C ASP A 19 -1.46 -2.11 -32.76
N VAL A 20 -1.18 -0.89 -32.29
CA VAL A 20 -0.58 -0.62 -30.99
C VAL A 20 -1.61 0.00 -30.04
N ILE A 21 -1.77 -0.59 -28.85
CA ILE A 21 -2.63 -0.07 -27.79
C ILE A 21 -1.77 0.65 -26.76
N TYR A 22 -1.98 1.95 -26.61
CA TYR A 22 -1.29 2.78 -25.63
C TYR A 22 -2.10 2.83 -24.33
N SER A 23 -1.42 2.64 -23.18
CA SER A 23 -2.03 2.76 -21.86
C SER A 23 -1.21 3.68 -20.97
N ILE A 24 -1.87 4.65 -20.37
CA ILE A 24 -1.30 5.64 -19.44
C ILE A 24 -1.54 5.25 -17.97
N SER A 25 -2.25 4.14 -17.74
CA SER A 25 -2.68 3.76 -16.39
C SER A 25 -1.49 3.38 -15.51
N PRO A 26 -1.35 3.99 -14.31
CA PRO A 26 -0.30 3.61 -13.36
C PRO A 26 -0.53 2.18 -12.85
N THR A 27 0.55 1.43 -12.68
CA THR A 27 0.53 0.04 -12.20
C THR A 27 1.43 -0.20 -11.00
N ASP A 28 2.11 0.84 -10.51
CA ASP A 28 3.05 0.75 -9.40
C ASP A 28 2.32 0.47 -8.09
N THR A 29 2.77 -0.52 -7.35
CA THR A 29 2.23 -0.93 -6.05
C THR A 29 3.37 -1.03 -5.06
N PRO A 30 3.88 0.10 -4.54
CA PRO A 30 5.11 0.14 -3.78
C PRO A 30 5.03 -0.61 -2.45
N PHE A 31 3.92 -0.54 -1.73
CA PHE A 31 3.76 -1.26 -0.47
C PHE A 31 3.77 -2.77 -0.68
N ILE A 32 2.94 -3.30 -1.59
CA ILE A 32 2.89 -4.76 -1.89
C ILE A 32 4.25 -5.27 -2.38
N SER A 33 4.99 -4.44 -3.11
CA SER A 33 6.28 -4.82 -3.66
C SER A 33 7.38 -4.89 -2.60
N SER A 34 7.29 -4.06 -1.55
CA SER A 34 8.28 -3.96 -0.47
C SER A 34 7.95 -4.83 0.74
N ALA A 35 6.66 -5.14 1.00
CA ALA A 35 6.25 -5.96 2.12
C ALA A 35 6.66 -7.44 1.94
N ALA A 36 6.97 -8.08 3.07
CA ALA A 36 7.24 -9.51 3.10
C ALA A 36 5.99 -10.30 2.69
N LYS A 37 6.18 -11.40 1.96
CA LYS A 37 5.09 -12.29 1.57
C LYS A 37 5.11 -13.52 2.44
N THR A 38 3.98 -13.79 3.10
CA THR A 38 3.79 -14.94 3.98
C THR A 38 2.57 -15.75 3.54
N ARG A 39 2.37 -16.91 4.12
CA ARG A 39 1.23 -17.78 3.84
C ARG A 39 0.30 -17.80 5.04
N ALA A 40 -0.97 -17.50 4.83
CA ALA A 40 -2.03 -17.78 5.80
C ALA A 40 -2.55 -19.21 5.64
N THR A 41 -2.98 -19.82 6.71
CA THR A 41 -3.57 -21.17 6.74
C THR A 41 -5.03 -21.16 7.20
N ALA A 42 -5.50 -20.03 7.71
CA ALA A 42 -6.87 -19.85 8.20
C ALA A 42 -7.42 -18.49 7.75
N VAL A 43 -8.73 -18.34 7.82
CA VAL A 43 -9.46 -17.09 7.51
C VAL A 43 -9.03 -15.97 8.44
N LEU A 44 -8.93 -16.25 9.72
CA LEU A 44 -8.31 -15.40 10.73
C LEU A 44 -6.84 -15.78 10.81
N HIS A 45 -5.99 -14.89 10.29
CA HIS A 45 -4.55 -15.05 10.38
C HIS A 45 -4.07 -14.49 11.71
N GLU A 46 -3.32 -15.26 12.46
CA GLU A 46 -2.89 -14.92 13.81
C GLU A 46 -1.37 -15.04 13.92
N TRP A 47 -0.78 -14.13 14.71
CA TRP A 47 0.65 -14.14 15.03
C TRP A 47 0.86 -13.67 16.47
N GLN A 48 2.05 -13.90 16.99
CA GLN A 48 2.41 -13.50 18.34
C GLN A 48 3.46 -12.40 18.29
N THR A 49 3.31 -11.43 19.18
CA THR A 49 4.28 -10.37 19.43
C THR A 49 4.75 -10.42 20.86
N ASP A 50 5.98 -10.01 21.09
CA ASP A 50 6.57 -9.89 22.41
C ASP A 50 7.32 -8.57 22.53
N ALA A 51 7.49 -8.09 23.75
CA ALA A 51 8.22 -6.86 24.04
C ALA A 51 9.13 -7.07 25.24
N LEU A 52 10.35 -6.58 25.16
CA LEU A 52 11.26 -6.54 26.31
C LEU A 52 10.75 -5.55 27.34
N ALA A 53 10.98 -5.85 28.61
CA ALA A 53 10.78 -4.88 29.68
C ALA A 53 11.66 -3.64 29.48
N ALA A 54 11.19 -2.47 29.94
CA ALA A 54 12.00 -1.26 29.91
C ALA A 54 13.32 -1.45 30.64
N ALA A 55 14.38 -0.81 30.15
CA ALA A 55 15.68 -0.85 30.80
C ALA A 55 15.59 -0.26 32.20
N SER A 56 16.09 -0.98 33.20
CA SER A 56 16.17 -0.55 34.60
C SER A 56 17.60 -0.14 34.97
N THR A 57 17.71 0.99 35.59
CA THR A 57 19.00 1.47 36.19
C THR A 57 19.12 1.08 37.66
N SER A 58 18.10 0.45 38.26
CA SER A 58 18.04 0.06 39.67
C SER A 58 18.12 -1.45 39.88
N ASN A 59 18.95 -2.13 39.09
CA ASN A 59 19.12 -3.60 39.14
C ASN A 59 20.39 -4.02 39.92
N ALA A 60 21.00 -3.11 40.67
CA ALA A 60 22.13 -3.45 41.52
C ALA A 60 21.64 -4.27 42.74
N VAL A 61 22.36 -5.35 43.04
CA VAL A 61 22.08 -6.23 44.20
C VAL A 61 23.24 -6.23 45.16
N ILE A 62 22.96 -6.58 46.40
CA ILE A 62 23.98 -6.71 47.44
C ILE A 62 24.71 -8.04 47.26
N GLU A 63 26.03 -8.05 47.44
CA GLU A 63 26.80 -9.30 47.38
C GLU A 63 26.35 -10.30 48.44
N GLY A 64 25.94 -11.51 47.96
CA GLY A 64 25.46 -12.56 48.86
C GLY A 64 23.96 -12.49 49.20
N ASP A 65 23.19 -11.56 48.61
CA ASP A 65 21.77 -11.46 48.78
C ASP A 65 21.02 -12.58 48.03
N GLU A 66 19.82 -12.91 48.47
CA GLU A 66 18.96 -13.93 47.83
C GLU A 66 18.34 -13.34 46.57
N ALA A 67 18.36 -14.10 45.47
CA ALA A 67 17.79 -13.65 44.19
C ALA A 67 16.29 -13.39 44.28
N THR A 68 15.84 -12.22 43.91
CA THR A 68 14.40 -11.92 43.69
C THR A 68 13.94 -12.50 42.37
N LEU A 69 12.75 -13.09 42.37
CA LEU A 69 12.16 -13.67 41.17
C LEU A 69 11.43 -12.60 40.35
N ASP A 70 11.84 -12.43 39.11
CA ASP A 70 11.18 -11.52 38.18
C ASP A 70 9.91 -12.16 37.57
N ALA A 71 8.88 -11.36 37.38
CA ALA A 71 7.66 -11.81 36.72
C ALA A 71 7.90 -11.95 35.20
N VAL A 72 7.47 -13.06 34.63
CA VAL A 72 7.51 -13.31 33.18
C VAL A 72 6.18 -12.88 32.57
N SER A 73 6.24 -12.01 31.56
CA SER A 73 5.06 -11.58 30.79
C SER A 73 4.80 -12.55 29.63
N PRO A 74 3.55 -12.97 29.40
CA PRO A 74 3.22 -13.79 28.24
C PRO A 74 3.26 -12.96 26.95
N THR A 75 3.47 -13.63 25.81
CA THR A 75 3.35 -13.04 24.47
C THR A 75 1.93 -12.57 24.18
N THR A 76 1.80 -11.52 23.38
CA THR A 76 0.50 -11.01 22.93
C THR A 76 0.14 -11.59 21.58
N ARG A 77 -1.09 -12.11 21.44
CA ARG A 77 -1.61 -12.65 20.19
C ARG A 77 -2.38 -11.57 19.44
N LEU A 78 -2.00 -11.30 18.21
CA LEU A 78 -2.66 -10.40 17.27
C LEU A 78 -3.27 -11.20 16.13
N SER A 79 -4.29 -10.65 15.49
CA SER A 79 -4.98 -11.29 14.38
C SER A 79 -5.49 -10.30 13.36
N ASN A 80 -5.70 -10.76 12.13
CA ASN A 80 -6.34 -9.98 11.07
C ASN A 80 -7.08 -10.92 10.12
N SER A 81 -8.29 -10.57 9.71
CA SER A 81 -9.12 -11.36 8.82
C SER A 81 -8.64 -11.29 7.37
N SER A 82 -8.70 -12.41 6.65
CA SER A 82 -8.43 -12.44 5.21
C SER A 82 -9.59 -11.82 4.44
N GLN A 83 -9.27 -10.99 3.44
CA GLN A 83 -10.24 -10.39 2.52
C GLN A 83 -10.15 -11.05 1.16
N ILE A 84 -11.31 -11.41 0.59
CA ILE A 84 -11.42 -11.89 -0.78
C ILE A 84 -11.56 -10.67 -1.69
N MET A 85 -10.73 -10.60 -2.71
CA MET A 85 -10.78 -9.58 -3.76
C MET A 85 -10.85 -10.27 -5.11
N ASP A 86 -11.75 -9.84 -5.98
CA ASP A 86 -11.92 -10.46 -7.29
C ASP A 86 -12.20 -9.45 -8.41
N LYS A 87 -11.94 -9.90 -9.62
CA LYS A 87 -12.33 -9.25 -10.87
C LYS A 87 -12.82 -10.30 -11.85
N THR A 88 -13.95 -10.03 -12.49
CA THR A 88 -14.53 -10.95 -13.46
C THR A 88 -14.46 -10.34 -14.87
N VAL A 89 -14.19 -11.19 -15.85
CA VAL A 89 -14.21 -10.87 -17.27
C VAL A 89 -15.27 -11.73 -17.96
N VAL A 90 -16.07 -11.13 -18.81
CA VAL A 90 -17.05 -11.82 -19.65
C VAL A 90 -16.86 -11.32 -21.08
N ILE A 91 -16.60 -12.25 -22.02
CA ILE A 91 -16.44 -11.94 -23.45
C ILE A 91 -17.38 -12.82 -24.23
N THR A 92 -18.09 -12.25 -25.19
CA THR A 92 -18.99 -13.01 -26.09
C THR A 92 -18.18 -13.76 -27.16
N GLY A 93 -18.68 -14.89 -27.60
CA GLY A 93 -18.05 -15.70 -28.66
C GLY A 93 -17.85 -14.90 -29.95
N THR A 94 -18.80 -14.09 -30.34
CA THR A 94 -18.69 -13.21 -31.51
C THR A 94 -17.52 -12.22 -31.37
N GLN A 95 -17.34 -11.59 -30.19
CA GLN A 95 -16.25 -10.67 -29.97
C GLN A 95 -14.87 -11.37 -30.02
N GLU A 96 -14.79 -12.62 -29.60
CA GLU A 96 -13.54 -13.37 -29.71
C GLU A 96 -13.25 -13.85 -31.14
N ALA A 97 -14.28 -14.09 -31.96
CA ALA A 97 -14.18 -14.55 -33.33
C ALA A 97 -13.82 -13.44 -34.35
N VAL A 98 -14.15 -12.17 -34.06
CA VAL A 98 -13.87 -11.04 -34.97
C VAL A 98 -12.38 -10.69 -34.94
N ASP A 99 -11.80 -10.36 -36.11
CA ASP A 99 -10.46 -9.82 -36.22
C ASP A 99 -10.34 -8.49 -35.48
N LYS A 100 -9.29 -8.37 -34.67
CA LYS A 100 -9.06 -7.23 -33.77
C LYS A 100 -7.70 -6.60 -34.07
N ALA A 101 -7.68 -5.28 -34.19
CA ALA A 101 -6.44 -4.55 -34.25
C ALA A 101 -5.70 -4.56 -32.89
N GLY A 102 -4.39 -4.76 -32.91
CA GLY A 102 -3.53 -4.66 -31.75
C GLY A 102 -3.60 -5.81 -30.73
N ARG A 103 -4.44 -6.84 -30.95
CA ARG A 103 -4.54 -8.00 -30.05
C ARG A 103 -5.10 -9.25 -30.74
N ALA A 104 -4.46 -10.40 -30.48
CA ALA A 104 -4.92 -11.68 -31.04
C ALA A 104 -6.13 -12.25 -30.29
N SER A 105 -6.22 -12.08 -28.97
CA SER A 105 -7.31 -12.54 -28.11
C SER A 105 -7.78 -11.41 -27.21
N GLU A 106 -9.09 -11.12 -27.23
CA GLU A 106 -9.71 -10.14 -26.35
C GLU A 106 -9.71 -10.65 -24.92
N LEU A 107 -9.99 -11.93 -24.72
CA LEU A 107 -10.04 -12.54 -23.40
C LEU A 107 -8.69 -12.45 -22.69
N ALA A 108 -7.59 -12.80 -23.36
CA ALA A 108 -6.24 -12.73 -22.81
C ALA A 108 -5.85 -11.29 -22.45
N TYR A 109 -6.15 -10.33 -23.31
CA TYR A 109 -5.91 -8.91 -23.06
C TYR A 109 -6.67 -8.40 -21.82
N GLN A 110 -7.96 -8.72 -21.72
CA GLN A 110 -8.79 -8.28 -20.60
C GLN A 110 -8.38 -8.94 -19.28
N ILE A 111 -7.97 -10.22 -19.31
CA ILE A 111 -7.42 -10.91 -18.12
C ILE A 111 -6.16 -10.19 -17.62
N ALA A 112 -5.22 -9.90 -18.51
CA ALA A 112 -3.99 -9.19 -18.15
C ALA A 112 -4.26 -7.79 -17.57
N LYS A 113 -5.24 -7.08 -18.13
CA LYS A 113 -5.69 -5.78 -17.63
C LYS A 113 -6.32 -5.91 -16.25
N LYS A 114 -7.24 -6.86 -16.05
CA LYS A 114 -7.91 -7.09 -14.76
C LYS A 114 -6.97 -7.57 -13.67
N ALA A 115 -5.93 -8.33 -13.99
CA ALA A 115 -4.89 -8.70 -13.03
C ALA A 115 -4.15 -7.47 -12.47
N LYS A 116 -3.82 -6.51 -13.33
CA LYS A 116 -3.21 -5.23 -12.90
C LYS A 116 -4.19 -4.40 -12.05
N GLU A 117 -5.46 -4.35 -12.44
CA GLU A 117 -6.50 -3.65 -11.68
C GLU A 117 -6.67 -4.27 -10.29
N LEU A 118 -6.72 -5.61 -10.19
CA LEU A 118 -6.85 -6.33 -8.91
C LEU A 118 -5.67 -6.04 -7.97
N LYS A 119 -4.45 -5.99 -8.51
CA LYS A 119 -3.26 -5.64 -7.73
C LYS A 119 -3.32 -4.19 -7.19
N ARG A 120 -3.85 -3.25 -7.99
CA ARG A 120 -4.07 -1.86 -7.56
C ARG A 120 -5.12 -1.75 -6.46
N ASP A 121 -6.23 -2.49 -6.63
CA ASP A 121 -7.30 -2.52 -5.61
C ASP A 121 -6.79 -3.09 -4.29
N MET A 122 -5.94 -4.11 -4.35
CA MET A 122 -5.27 -4.67 -3.18
C MET A 122 -4.36 -3.63 -2.49
N GLU A 123 -3.54 -2.90 -3.25
CA GLU A 123 -2.70 -1.82 -2.71
C GLU A 123 -3.53 -0.75 -2.02
N ALA A 124 -4.59 -0.26 -2.67
CA ALA A 124 -5.47 0.76 -2.11
C ALA A 124 -6.21 0.27 -0.85
N THR A 125 -6.59 -0.99 -0.79
CA THR A 125 -7.23 -1.59 0.38
C THR A 125 -6.26 -1.68 1.55
N ILE A 126 -5.04 -2.18 1.31
CA ILE A 126 -4.03 -2.37 2.35
C ILE A 126 -3.55 -1.03 2.90
N THR A 127 -3.31 -0.03 2.04
CA THR A 127 -2.83 1.30 2.44
C THR A 127 -3.94 2.27 2.86
N GLY A 128 -5.18 1.79 2.90
CA GLY A 128 -6.35 2.55 3.30
C GLY A 128 -6.48 2.75 4.82
N ASN A 129 -7.69 3.12 5.24
CA ASN A 129 -8.06 3.23 6.65
C ASN A 129 -9.35 2.44 6.87
N GLN A 130 -9.25 1.13 6.84
CA GLN A 130 -10.37 0.18 6.97
C GLN A 130 -10.17 -0.66 8.22
N ALA A 131 -11.18 -0.72 9.07
CA ALA A 131 -11.21 -1.65 10.19
C ALA A 131 -11.42 -3.10 9.71
N GLU A 132 -10.89 -4.04 10.46
CA GLU A 132 -11.20 -5.45 10.30
C GLU A 132 -12.69 -5.73 10.48
N VAL A 133 -13.23 -6.59 9.63
CA VAL A 133 -14.60 -7.14 9.75
C VAL A 133 -14.51 -8.65 9.54
N THR A 134 -14.90 -9.41 10.55
CA THR A 134 -14.89 -10.89 10.49
C THR A 134 -15.86 -11.45 9.45
N GLY A 135 -16.85 -10.66 9.06
CA GLY A 135 -17.84 -11.05 8.07
C GLY A 135 -18.93 -11.97 8.62
N SER A 136 -19.89 -12.28 7.76
CA SER A 136 -20.99 -13.21 8.03
C SER A 136 -21.52 -13.80 6.72
N ALA A 137 -22.57 -14.60 6.76
CA ALA A 137 -23.22 -15.09 5.55
C ALA A 137 -23.78 -13.99 4.63
N SER A 138 -24.02 -12.77 5.18
CA SER A 138 -24.57 -11.62 4.46
C SER A 138 -23.62 -10.42 4.38
N ALA A 139 -22.47 -10.46 5.06
CA ALA A 139 -21.50 -9.38 5.09
C ALA A 139 -20.10 -9.88 4.70
N ALA A 140 -19.46 -9.21 3.73
CA ALA A 140 -18.12 -9.55 3.30
C ALA A 140 -17.10 -9.31 4.42
N ARG A 141 -16.12 -10.22 4.54
CA ARG A 141 -14.95 -10.02 5.39
C ARG A 141 -14.10 -8.87 4.85
N LYS A 142 -13.48 -8.13 5.76
CA LYS A 142 -12.54 -7.06 5.44
C LYS A 142 -11.30 -7.20 6.30
N LEU A 143 -10.14 -7.01 5.70
CA LEU A 143 -8.88 -6.92 6.42
C LEU A 143 -8.78 -5.57 7.15
N GLY A 144 -8.12 -5.53 8.30
CA GLY A 144 -7.65 -4.28 8.91
C GLY A 144 -6.49 -3.73 8.10
N SER A 145 -6.62 -2.50 7.60
CA SER A 145 -5.63 -1.84 6.75
C SER A 145 -4.57 -1.10 7.57
N LEU A 146 -3.54 -0.60 6.90
CA LEU A 146 -2.40 0.10 7.49
C LEU A 146 -2.84 1.25 8.42
N GLY A 147 -3.83 2.06 8.01
CA GLY A 147 -4.35 3.18 8.82
C GLY A 147 -5.10 2.75 10.08
N ALA A 148 -5.58 1.50 10.16
CA ALA A 148 -6.19 0.95 11.36
C ALA A 148 -5.17 0.27 12.30
N TRP A 149 -3.98 -0.07 11.78
CA TRP A 149 -2.91 -0.70 12.56
C TRP A 149 -1.98 0.31 13.22
N VAL A 150 -1.51 1.33 12.49
CA VAL A 150 -0.57 2.33 13.01
C VAL A 150 -1.31 3.28 13.95
N ALA A 151 -1.09 3.12 15.25
CA ALA A 151 -1.80 3.83 16.30
C ALA A 151 -0.90 4.41 17.41
N THR A 152 0.28 3.82 17.65
CA THR A 152 1.16 4.24 18.76
C THR A 152 1.97 5.48 18.40
N ASN A 153 2.51 5.56 17.19
CA ASN A 153 3.37 6.66 16.74
C ASN A 153 2.65 7.48 15.69
N ASP A 154 1.49 7.99 16.00
CA ASP A 154 0.73 8.85 15.11
C ASP A 154 0.76 10.33 15.55
N ASP A 155 0.72 11.20 14.55
CA ASP A 155 0.56 12.64 14.70
C ASP A 155 -0.67 13.07 13.90
N LEU A 156 -1.76 13.34 14.62
CA LEU A 156 -3.11 13.57 14.08
C LEU A 156 -3.47 15.05 14.05
N GLY A 157 -4.37 15.40 13.15
CA GLY A 157 -5.04 16.70 13.15
C GLY A 157 -6.00 16.85 14.32
N ALA A 158 -6.43 18.08 14.58
CA ALA A 158 -7.44 18.35 15.62
C ALA A 158 -8.71 17.51 15.40
N SER A 159 -9.24 16.94 16.47
CA SER A 159 -10.39 16.04 16.47
C SER A 159 -10.18 14.68 15.76
N GLY A 160 -8.97 14.38 15.33
CA GLY A 160 -8.61 13.03 14.89
C GLY A 160 -8.45 12.08 16.08
N SER A 161 -8.63 10.78 15.85
CA SER A 161 -8.31 9.75 16.85
C SER A 161 -7.62 8.57 16.20
N SER A 162 -6.69 7.97 16.92
CA SER A 162 -5.93 6.81 16.48
C SER A 162 -6.84 5.61 16.19
N GLY A 163 -6.39 4.75 15.29
CA GLY A 163 -6.95 3.41 15.13
C GLY A 163 -6.56 2.50 16.29
N GLY A 164 -6.60 1.20 16.08
CA GLY A 164 -6.12 0.26 17.08
C GLY A 164 -6.17 -1.19 16.62
N ALA A 165 -5.04 -1.87 16.67
CA ALA A 165 -4.87 -3.31 16.42
C ALA A 165 -5.62 -3.86 15.19
N GLY A 166 -5.79 -3.03 14.15
CA GLY A 166 -6.48 -3.38 12.92
C GLY A 166 -8.01 -3.42 13.00
N ASN A 167 -8.60 -3.53 14.18
CA ASN A 167 -10.05 -3.66 14.36
C ASN A 167 -10.80 -2.32 14.51
N THR A 168 -10.11 -1.24 14.68
CA THR A 168 -10.66 0.10 14.78
C THR A 168 -10.01 1.01 13.74
N ALA A 169 -10.81 1.53 12.82
CA ALA A 169 -10.33 2.52 11.87
C ALA A 169 -10.04 3.85 12.56
N ARG A 170 -9.00 4.52 12.12
CA ARG A 170 -8.70 5.88 12.57
C ARG A 170 -9.83 6.85 12.21
N THR A 171 -10.17 7.76 13.12
CA THR A 171 -11.08 8.87 12.81
C THR A 171 -10.28 10.03 12.22
N ASP A 172 -10.72 10.52 11.07
CA ASP A 172 -10.09 11.63 10.39
C ASP A 172 -10.32 12.93 11.15
N GLY A 173 -9.24 13.67 11.38
CA GLY A 173 -9.26 15.00 11.98
C GLY A 173 -9.30 16.14 10.97
N THR A 174 -9.14 17.36 11.47
CA THR A 174 -9.03 18.57 10.66
C THR A 174 -7.72 18.54 9.87
N GLN A 175 -7.82 18.81 8.57
CA GLN A 175 -6.65 18.85 7.71
C GLN A 175 -5.68 19.97 8.09
N ARG A 176 -4.40 19.68 7.99
CA ARG A 176 -3.28 20.58 8.32
C ARG A 176 -2.15 20.47 7.30
N VAL A 177 -1.33 21.48 7.25
CA VAL A 177 -0.16 21.48 6.35
C VAL A 177 0.87 20.46 6.82
N PHE A 178 1.43 19.70 5.88
CA PHE A 178 2.55 18.80 6.15
C PHE A 178 3.80 19.62 6.47
N THR A 179 4.36 19.43 7.66
CA THR A 179 5.55 20.14 8.13
C THR A 179 6.69 19.16 8.43
N GLU A 180 7.93 19.64 8.26
CA GLU A 180 9.12 18.86 8.62
C GLU A 180 9.15 18.52 10.12
N ALA A 181 8.65 19.42 10.97
CA ALA A 181 8.57 19.20 12.41
C ALA A 181 7.67 18.00 12.78
N ALA A 182 6.51 17.87 12.12
CA ALA A 182 5.62 16.73 12.31
C ALA A 182 6.28 15.41 11.88
N LEU A 183 6.96 15.41 10.72
CA LEU A 183 7.69 14.25 10.24
C LEU A 183 8.81 13.84 11.21
N LYS A 184 9.64 14.77 11.64
CA LYS A 184 10.72 14.54 12.62
C LYS A 184 10.19 14.03 13.96
N SER A 185 9.07 14.54 14.42
CA SER A 185 8.42 14.08 15.66
C SER A 185 8.01 12.61 15.55
N VAL A 186 7.40 12.20 14.44
CA VAL A 186 6.98 10.80 14.23
C VAL A 186 8.21 9.88 14.08
N ILE A 187 9.23 10.28 13.30
CA ILE A 187 10.48 9.49 13.18
C ILE A 187 11.13 9.28 14.55
N LYS A 188 11.21 10.34 15.39
CA LYS A 188 11.72 10.24 16.76
C LYS A 188 10.89 9.27 17.61
N SER A 189 9.56 9.32 17.50
CA SER A 189 8.65 8.42 18.24
C SER A 189 8.88 6.96 17.85
N VAL A 190 8.99 6.67 16.55
CA VAL A 190 9.28 5.34 16.01
C VAL A 190 10.64 4.84 16.53
N TRP A 191 11.66 5.68 16.50
CA TRP A 191 12.98 5.33 17.02
C TRP A 191 12.96 5.04 18.53
N ASN A 192 12.23 5.84 19.30
CA ASN A 192 12.07 5.62 20.76
C ASN A 192 11.32 4.30 21.05
N ALA A 193 10.41 3.89 20.18
CA ALA A 193 9.70 2.60 20.26
C ALA A 193 10.55 1.41 19.80
N GLY A 194 11.80 1.66 19.35
CA GLY A 194 12.74 0.62 18.93
C GLY A 194 12.65 0.24 17.44
N GLY A 195 11.92 0.99 16.62
CA GLY A 195 11.85 0.82 15.17
C GLY A 195 13.02 1.50 14.45
N ASP A 196 13.38 0.96 13.29
CA ASP A 196 14.36 1.55 12.36
C ASP A 196 13.67 1.78 11.00
N PRO A 197 12.94 2.91 10.85
CA PRO A 197 12.16 3.14 9.67
C PRO A 197 13.03 3.34 8.44
N SER A 198 12.68 2.67 7.35
CA SER A 198 13.41 2.69 6.08
C SER A 198 12.69 3.42 4.96
N MET A 199 11.37 3.60 5.08
CA MET A 199 10.52 4.14 4.02
C MET A 199 9.58 5.22 4.55
N ILE A 200 9.45 6.30 3.77
CA ILE A 200 8.38 7.30 3.91
C ILE A 200 7.45 7.14 2.70
N MET A 201 6.22 6.70 2.92
CA MET A 201 5.23 6.56 1.87
C MET A 201 4.22 7.70 1.94
N VAL A 202 4.09 8.44 0.84
CA VAL A 202 3.26 9.66 0.76
C VAL A 202 2.48 9.74 -0.54
N GLY A 203 1.35 10.45 -0.51
CA GLY A 203 0.61 10.84 -1.71
C GLY A 203 1.36 11.90 -2.54
N PRO A 204 0.92 12.15 -3.79
CA PRO A 204 1.65 13.00 -4.73
C PRO A 204 1.79 14.45 -4.25
N PHE A 205 0.74 15.04 -3.67
CA PHE A 205 0.79 16.41 -3.16
C PHE A 205 1.78 16.54 -1.99
N ASN A 206 1.71 15.64 -1.03
CA ASN A 206 2.59 15.66 0.14
C ASN A 206 4.03 15.26 -0.21
N LYS A 207 4.26 14.52 -1.31
CA LYS A 207 5.62 14.32 -1.86
C LYS A 207 6.25 15.63 -2.30
N GLN A 208 5.49 16.50 -2.98
CA GLN A 208 5.97 17.83 -3.37
C GLN A 208 6.25 18.71 -2.15
N LYS A 209 5.39 18.66 -1.12
CA LYS A 209 5.63 19.39 0.14
C LYS A 209 6.90 18.91 0.83
N LEU A 210 7.13 17.60 0.91
CA LEU A 210 8.34 17.00 1.49
C LEU A 210 9.60 17.46 0.74
N SER A 211 9.56 17.51 -0.58
CA SER A 211 10.68 18.02 -1.40
C SER A 211 10.99 19.50 -1.16
N GLY A 212 10.03 20.24 -0.60
CA GLY A 212 10.19 21.64 -0.21
C GLY A 212 10.72 21.84 1.21
N PHE A 213 10.94 20.79 2.00
CA PHE A 213 11.49 20.93 3.34
C PHE A 213 12.92 21.45 3.29
N THR A 214 13.13 22.58 3.97
CA THR A 214 14.40 23.32 3.98
C THR A 214 15.22 23.02 5.23
N GLY A 215 14.99 21.89 5.88
CA GLY A 215 15.83 21.46 7.00
C GLY A 215 17.29 21.50 6.58
N ASN A 216 18.18 21.87 7.44
CA ASN A 216 19.64 22.13 7.34
C ASN A 216 20.39 21.29 6.27
N SER A 217 19.76 21.09 5.11
CA SER A 217 20.34 20.39 4.00
C SER A 217 21.37 21.31 3.37
N THR A 218 22.62 21.04 3.61
CA THR A 218 23.67 21.36 2.67
C THR A 218 23.19 20.76 1.34
N ARG A 219 22.64 21.60 0.44
CA ARG A 219 22.48 21.21 -0.96
C ARG A 219 23.88 20.77 -1.37
N PHE A 220 24.05 19.50 -1.66
CA PHE A 220 25.24 19.06 -2.36
C PHE A 220 25.20 19.77 -3.70
N ASP A 221 25.94 20.83 -3.80
CA ASP A 221 26.29 21.50 -5.04
C ASP A 221 27.27 20.55 -5.75
N ALA A 222 26.72 19.51 -6.36
CA ALA A 222 27.50 18.65 -7.25
C ALA A 222 27.83 19.49 -8.46
N GLY A 223 29.05 19.97 -8.48
CA GLY A 223 29.55 20.88 -9.46
C GLY A 223 29.34 20.44 -10.90
N ALA A 224 29.30 21.43 -11.74
CA ALA A 224 29.56 21.48 -13.18
C ALA A 224 28.48 21.05 -14.16
N ASP A 225 27.44 20.29 -13.79
CA ASP A 225 26.29 20.11 -14.69
C ASP A 225 25.04 20.74 -14.08
N ALA A 226 24.53 21.78 -14.73
CA ALA A 226 23.41 22.62 -14.28
C ALA A 226 22.07 21.85 -14.30
N THR A 227 21.96 20.76 -13.56
CA THR A 227 20.72 20.01 -13.39
C THR A 227 20.08 20.43 -12.08
N LEU A 228 18.91 21.07 -12.16
CA LEU A 228 18.14 21.49 -10.99
C LEU A 228 17.45 20.26 -10.38
N TYR A 229 17.99 19.69 -9.31
CA TYR A 229 17.33 18.62 -8.56
C TYR A 229 16.27 19.23 -7.62
N THR A 230 14.99 19.05 -7.95
CA THR A 230 13.86 19.51 -7.13
C THR A 230 13.17 18.37 -6.38
N SER A 231 13.56 17.11 -6.59
CA SER A 231 12.97 15.96 -5.91
C SER A 231 13.89 15.42 -4.83
N VAL A 232 13.29 15.02 -3.70
CA VAL A 232 13.97 14.31 -2.61
C VAL A 232 13.51 12.86 -2.66
N ASP A 233 14.38 11.94 -3.03
CA ASP A 233 14.09 10.50 -3.05
C ASP A 233 14.63 9.80 -1.79
N VAL A 234 15.57 10.42 -1.09
CA VAL A 234 16.10 9.96 0.19
C VAL A 234 16.05 11.12 1.18
N TYR A 235 15.40 10.92 2.31
CA TYR A 235 15.38 11.84 3.42
C TYR A 235 16.39 11.38 4.48
N ALA A 236 17.43 12.16 4.70
CA ALA A 236 18.41 11.91 5.76
C ALA A 236 17.90 12.54 7.05
N SER A 237 17.51 11.72 8.01
CA SER A 237 17.12 12.12 9.36
C SER A 237 18.29 11.93 10.33
N ASP A 238 18.15 12.44 11.57
CA ASP A 238 19.12 12.23 12.65
C ASP A 238 19.22 10.75 13.06
N PHE A 239 18.26 9.92 12.68
CA PHE A 239 18.11 8.51 13.04
C PHE A 239 18.36 7.53 11.89
N GLY A 240 18.65 8.01 10.70
CA GLY A 240 18.92 7.17 9.53
C GLY A 240 18.44 7.79 8.22
N GLN A 241 18.64 7.06 7.15
CA GLN A 241 18.20 7.45 5.81
C GLN A 241 16.89 6.73 5.46
N LEU A 242 15.87 7.49 5.08
CA LEU A 242 14.58 6.98 4.70
C LEU A 242 14.34 7.21 3.20
N GLN A 243 13.94 6.18 2.48
CA GLN A 243 13.54 6.29 1.09
C GLN A 243 12.15 6.91 1.00
N VAL A 244 11.99 7.96 0.21
CA VAL A 244 10.69 8.63 0.01
C VAL A 244 10.00 8.08 -1.23
N VAL A 245 8.96 7.30 -1.02
CA VAL A 245 8.24 6.58 -2.06
C VAL A 245 6.85 7.20 -2.26
N PRO A 246 6.56 7.75 -3.44
CA PRO A 246 5.21 8.22 -3.76
C PRO A 246 4.30 7.03 -4.03
N ASN A 247 3.12 7.00 -3.40
CA ASN A 247 2.10 6.01 -3.66
C ASN A 247 0.80 6.69 -4.12
N ARG A 248 0.32 6.33 -5.30
CA ARG A 248 -0.90 6.92 -5.90
C ARG A 248 -2.19 6.31 -5.36
N PHE A 249 -2.09 5.17 -4.70
CA PHE A 249 -3.23 4.40 -4.20
C PHE A 249 -3.40 4.50 -2.69
N SER A 250 -2.41 5.06 -1.98
CA SER A 250 -2.55 5.41 -0.57
C SER A 250 -3.42 6.65 -0.39
N ARG A 251 -3.91 6.85 0.83
CA ARG A 251 -4.71 8.03 1.17
C ARG A 251 -3.82 9.28 1.09
N ASP A 252 -4.21 10.27 0.29
CA ASP A 252 -3.43 11.49 0.07
C ASP A 252 -3.23 12.32 1.35
N ARG A 253 -4.11 12.16 2.33
CA ARG A 253 -4.03 12.88 3.61
C ARG A 253 -3.12 12.24 4.65
N ASP A 254 -2.46 11.14 4.31
CA ASP A 254 -1.64 10.34 5.21
C ASP A 254 -0.20 10.25 4.68
N ALA A 255 0.78 10.40 5.58
CA ALA A 255 2.18 10.15 5.33
C ALA A 255 2.67 9.09 6.30
N TYR A 256 3.01 7.91 5.79
CA TYR A 256 3.47 6.79 6.59
C TYR A 256 4.99 6.76 6.68
N VAL A 257 5.50 6.52 7.88
CA VAL A 257 6.91 6.25 8.18
C VAL A 257 7.01 4.79 8.56
N LEU A 258 7.59 3.95 7.70
CA LEU A 258 7.47 2.50 7.79
C LEU A 258 8.83 1.83 7.96
N ASP A 259 8.88 0.87 8.87
CA ASP A 259 9.89 -0.18 8.89
C ASP A 259 9.31 -1.42 8.21
N MET A 260 9.70 -1.65 6.96
CA MET A 260 9.13 -2.71 6.12
C MET A 260 9.45 -4.14 6.62
N ASN A 261 10.40 -4.31 7.55
CA ASN A 261 10.71 -5.61 8.15
C ASN A 261 9.56 -6.15 9.01
N TYR A 262 8.73 -5.25 9.54
CA TYR A 262 7.60 -5.59 10.41
C TYR A 262 6.26 -5.67 9.66
N TRP A 263 6.25 -5.52 8.33
CA TRP A 263 5.04 -5.63 7.53
C TRP A 263 5.08 -6.84 6.61
N GLY A 264 4.02 -7.63 6.63
CA GLY A 264 3.85 -8.77 5.77
C GLY A 264 2.46 -8.80 5.13
N ILE A 265 2.36 -9.46 3.99
CA ILE A 265 1.10 -9.77 3.34
C ILE A 265 0.97 -11.29 3.34
N ALA A 266 0.00 -11.79 4.10
CA ALA A 266 -0.26 -13.21 4.20
C ALA A 266 -1.34 -13.62 3.21
N PHE A 267 -0.98 -14.51 2.28
CA PHE A 267 -1.89 -15.05 1.26
C PHE A 267 -2.52 -16.34 1.75
N LEU A 268 -3.84 -16.39 1.82
CA LEU A 268 -4.60 -17.62 2.02
C LEU A 268 -4.81 -18.32 0.68
N ARG A 269 -5.21 -17.57 -0.35
CA ARG A 269 -5.23 -18.00 -1.74
C ARG A 269 -4.50 -16.95 -2.58
N ASP A 270 -3.44 -17.37 -3.25
CA ASP A 270 -2.68 -16.50 -4.14
C ASP A 270 -3.51 -16.14 -5.38
N PHE A 271 -2.99 -15.27 -6.23
CA PHE A 271 -3.66 -14.89 -7.48
C PHE A 271 -3.97 -16.12 -8.32
N THR A 272 -5.26 -16.45 -8.41
CA THR A 272 -5.78 -17.59 -9.16
C THR A 272 -6.81 -17.13 -10.17
N MET A 273 -6.87 -17.83 -11.30
CA MET A 273 -7.87 -17.63 -12.32
C MET A 273 -8.78 -18.86 -12.37
N HIS A 274 -10.07 -18.62 -12.27
CA HIS A 274 -11.12 -19.65 -12.38
C HIS A 274 -11.95 -19.45 -13.63
N GLU A 275 -12.22 -20.56 -14.34
CA GLU A 275 -13.21 -20.59 -15.39
C GLU A 275 -14.59 -20.73 -14.77
N LEU A 276 -15.51 -19.83 -15.13
CA LEU A 276 -16.89 -19.89 -14.67
C LEU A 276 -17.76 -20.59 -15.71
N SER A 277 -18.85 -21.22 -15.27
CA SER A 277 -19.79 -21.92 -16.14
C SER A 277 -20.32 -21.01 -17.24
N LYS A 278 -20.38 -21.51 -18.47
CA LYS A 278 -20.97 -20.82 -19.60
C LYS A 278 -22.47 -20.71 -19.43
N THR A 279 -23.02 -19.50 -19.58
CA THR A 279 -24.45 -19.22 -19.69
C THR A 279 -24.66 -18.46 -20.99
N GLY A 280 -25.03 -19.18 -22.05
CA GLY A 280 -25.10 -18.63 -23.42
C GLY A 280 -23.73 -18.59 -24.12
N ASP A 281 -23.65 -17.84 -25.23
CA ASP A 281 -22.45 -17.69 -26.06
C ASP A 281 -21.50 -16.64 -25.43
N SER A 282 -20.86 -17.02 -24.33
CA SER A 282 -19.88 -16.15 -23.65
C SER A 282 -18.85 -16.98 -22.87
N GLU A 283 -17.61 -16.48 -22.79
CA GLU A 283 -16.58 -16.99 -21.91
C GLU A 283 -16.44 -16.09 -20.69
N LYS A 284 -16.38 -16.72 -19.52
CA LYS A 284 -16.29 -16.02 -18.22
C LYS A 284 -15.06 -16.50 -17.48
N ARG A 285 -14.26 -15.57 -17.00
CA ARG A 285 -13.10 -15.84 -16.16
C ARG A 285 -13.16 -14.95 -14.90
N GLN A 286 -12.86 -15.53 -13.75
CA GLN A 286 -12.72 -14.82 -12.48
C GLN A 286 -11.26 -14.87 -12.04
N LEU A 287 -10.68 -13.71 -11.81
CA LEU A 287 -9.42 -13.55 -11.11
C LEU A 287 -9.73 -13.31 -9.64
N LEU A 288 -9.10 -14.06 -8.77
CA LEU A 288 -9.34 -14.02 -7.33
C LEU A 288 -8.03 -14.03 -6.56
N VAL A 289 -7.99 -13.25 -5.48
CA VAL A 289 -6.93 -13.29 -4.47
C VAL A 289 -7.57 -13.20 -3.09
N GLU A 290 -7.03 -13.91 -2.12
CA GLU A 290 -7.43 -13.80 -0.73
C GLU A 290 -6.19 -13.59 0.13
N ALA A 291 -6.12 -12.41 0.75
CA ALA A 291 -4.95 -11.99 1.50
C ALA A 291 -5.33 -11.15 2.70
N THR A 292 -4.40 -11.02 3.62
CA THR A 292 -4.50 -10.14 4.80
C THR A 292 -3.19 -9.43 5.06
N LEU A 293 -3.26 -8.31 5.80
CA LEU A 293 -2.10 -7.56 6.26
C LEU A 293 -1.64 -8.11 7.61
N GLU A 294 -0.35 -8.39 7.74
CA GLU A 294 0.32 -8.81 8.97
C GLU A 294 1.17 -7.67 9.51
N SER A 295 0.84 -7.16 10.70
CA SER A 295 1.64 -6.17 11.43
C SER A 295 2.35 -6.88 12.56
N ARG A 296 3.64 -7.16 12.41
CA ARG A 296 4.44 -7.89 13.41
C ARG A 296 4.75 -7.03 14.63
N ASN A 297 4.95 -5.72 14.42
CA ASN A 297 5.08 -4.73 15.47
C ASN A 297 4.71 -3.35 14.89
N GLU A 298 3.54 -2.84 15.22
CA GLU A 298 3.07 -1.55 14.70
C GLU A 298 3.88 -0.36 15.26
N GLY A 299 4.44 -0.50 16.48
CA GLY A 299 5.28 0.52 17.11
C GLY A 299 6.59 0.81 16.35
N ALA A 300 7.02 -0.09 15.43
CA ALA A 300 8.14 0.16 14.53
C ALA A 300 7.79 1.07 13.35
N SER A 301 6.54 1.51 13.26
CA SER A 301 6.07 2.40 12.19
C SER A 301 5.31 3.59 12.75
N GLY A 302 5.16 4.63 11.96
CA GLY A 302 4.47 5.85 12.37
C GLY A 302 3.65 6.47 11.25
N LEU A 303 2.83 7.43 11.61
CA LEU A 303 1.88 8.08 10.72
C LEU A 303 1.80 9.58 11.02
N VAL A 304 1.95 10.41 10.01
CA VAL A 304 1.50 11.80 10.03
C VAL A 304 0.20 11.89 9.25
N ALA A 305 -0.89 12.21 9.92
CA ALA A 305 -2.20 12.17 9.32
C ALA A 305 -2.86 13.54 9.21
N ASP A 306 -4.02 13.53 8.53
CA ASP A 306 -4.87 14.70 8.35
C ASP A 306 -4.15 15.83 7.62
N LEU A 307 -3.38 15.46 6.61
CA LEU A 307 -2.65 16.39 5.77
C LEU A 307 -3.56 16.99 4.71
N THR A 308 -3.26 18.22 4.29
CA THR A 308 -3.90 18.84 3.12
C THR A 308 -3.52 18.08 1.85
N THR A 309 -4.45 18.03 0.90
CA THR A 309 -4.31 17.28 -0.37
C THR A 309 -4.31 18.17 -1.60
N SER A 310 -4.41 19.48 -1.40
CA SER A 310 -4.43 20.51 -2.46
C SER A 310 -3.96 21.86 -1.89
#